data_78d61dca22187cff13e1c4415555d349
#
_entry.id   78d61dca22187cff13e1c4415555d349
#
_cell.length_a   1.000
_cell.length_b   1.000
_cell.length_c   1.000
_cell.angle_alpha   90.00
_cell.angle_beta   90.00
_cell.angle_gamma   90.00
#
_symmetry.space_group_name_H-M   'P 1'
#
loop_
_entity.id
_entity.type
_entity.pdbx_description
1 polymer ?
#
loop_
_entity_poly.entity_id
_entity_poly.type
_entity_poly.pdbx_seq_one_letter_code
_entity_poly.pdbx_strand_id
1 'polypeptide(L)'
;RPGGSAELGAWLWEADKAVVRAGLTGALVGRELAPGVGLSTGDTSVDLPWARRYAILDAMPARPKVVRAWLRGRGVGALTLKKRGASLDPDRFRQEVGKLSGSGEATLLLTTVGGIATAIALD
;
A
#
# COMPACT_ATOMS: atom_id res chain seq x y z
N ARG A 1 -6.41 10.03 10.77
CA ARG A 1 -5.21 9.39 10.26
C ARG A 1 -4.43 10.32 9.34
N PRO A 2 -3.12 10.30 9.44
CA PRO A 2 -2.30 11.11 8.56
C PRO A 2 -2.18 10.49 7.16
N GLY A 3 -1.60 11.25 6.22
CA GLY A 3 -1.22 10.75 4.90
C GLY A 3 -2.36 10.36 3.99
N GLY A 4 -3.51 10.98 4.09
CA GLY A 4 -4.65 10.70 3.23
C GLY A 4 -5.37 9.39 3.55
N SER A 5 -5.06 8.76 4.69
CA SER A 5 -5.65 7.47 5.08
C SER A 5 -7.17 7.51 5.22
N ALA A 6 -7.76 8.69 5.42
CA ALA A 6 -9.22 8.85 5.47
C ALA A 6 -9.91 8.44 4.16
N GLU A 7 -9.17 8.38 3.05
CA GLU A 7 -9.69 7.97 1.76
C GLU A 7 -9.65 6.46 1.54
N LEU A 8 -9.03 5.71 2.46
CA LEU A 8 -8.89 4.27 2.36
C LEU A 8 -9.99 3.55 3.13
N GLY A 9 -10.48 2.45 2.54
CA GLY A 9 -11.37 1.53 3.23
C GLY A 9 -10.60 0.45 3.99
N ALA A 10 -11.28 -0.63 4.33
CA ALA A 10 -10.68 -1.76 5.03
C ALA A 10 -9.89 -2.69 4.12
N TRP A 11 -10.13 -2.64 2.81
CA TRP A 11 -9.58 -3.55 1.82
C TRP A 11 -8.93 -2.81 0.67
N LEU A 12 -7.92 -3.45 0.08
CA LEU A 12 -7.22 -2.97 -1.10
C LEU A 12 -7.24 -4.07 -2.16
N TRP A 13 -7.53 -3.70 -3.41
CA TRP A 13 -7.42 -4.59 -4.56
C TRP A 13 -6.33 -4.08 -5.50
N GLU A 14 -5.44 -4.99 -5.87
CA GLU A 14 -4.38 -4.72 -6.84
C GLU A 14 -4.69 -5.50 -8.10
N ALA A 15 -5.04 -4.81 -9.19
CA ALA A 15 -5.42 -5.43 -10.45
C ALA A 15 -4.21 -6.03 -11.16
N ASP A 16 -4.44 -7.11 -11.92
CA ASP A 16 -3.43 -7.68 -12.80
C ASP A 16 -2.99 -6.64 -13.84
N LYS A 17 -1.73 -6.73 -14.25
CA LYS A 17 -1.17 -5.80 -15.25
C LYS A 17 -1.95 -5.82 -16.56
N ALA A 18 -2.46 -6.97 -16.97
CA ALA A 18 -3.26 -7.08 -18.19
C ALA A 18 -4.55 -6.27 -18.10
N VAL A 19 -5.19 -6.27 -16.93
CA VAL A 19 -6.41 -5.49 -16.69
C VAL A 19 -6.11 -4.00 -16.75
N VAL A 20 -5.00 -3.57 -16.16
CA VAL A 20 -4.57 -2.18 -16.19
C VAL A 20 -4.29 -1.74 -17.63
N ARG A 21 -3.53 -2.53 -18.39
CA ARG A 21 -3.18 -2.21 -19.79
C ARG A 21 -4.41 -2.16 -20.69
N ALA A 22 -5.44 -2.94 -20.39
CA ALA A 22 -6.67 -2.92 -21.18
C ALA A 22 -7.61 -1.77 -20.79
N GLY A 23 -7.26 -0.97 -19.77
CA GLY A 23 -8.10 0.12 -19.30
C GLY A 23 -9.33 -0.33 -18.55
N LEU A 24 -9.30 -1.53 -17.97
CA LEU A 24 -10.46 -2.15 -17.31
C LEU A 24 -10.44 -1.97 -15.77
N THR A 25 -9.63 -1.05 -15.26
CA THR A 25 -9.53 -0.82 -13.81
C THR A 25 -10.84 -0.35 -13.19
N GLY A 26 -11.73 0.26 -13.98
CA GLY A 26 -13.06 0.64 -13.52
C GLY A 26 -13.96 -0.54 -13.17
N ALA A 27 -13.57 -1.78 -13.53
CA ALA A 27 -14.30 -2.98 -13.16
C ALA A 27 -14.01 -3.43 -11.72
N LEU A 28 -13.04 -2.82 -11.06
CA LEU A 28 -12.74 -3.11 -9.66
C LEU A 28 -13.84 -2.53 -8.76
N VAL A 29 -14.09 -3.23 -7.65
CA VAL A 29 -15.04 -2.71 -6.65
C VAL A 29 -14.37 -1.61 -5.84
N GLY A 30 -15.19 -0.73 -5.27
CA GLY A 30 -14.70 0.37 -4.46
C GLY A 30 -14.25 1.56 -5.31
N ARG A 31 -13.29 2.30 -4.79
CA ARG A 31 -12.78 3.52 -5.43
C ARG A 31 -11.36 3.31 -5.92
N GLU A 32 -11.04 3.75 -7.12
CA GLU A 32 -9.67 3.81 -7.58
C GLU A 32 -8.88 4.84 -6.77
N LEU A 33 -7.65 4.49 -6.37
CA LEU A 33 -6.76 5.41 -5.68
C LEU A 33 -6.19 6.46 -6.61
N ALA A 34 -5.91 6.06 -7.86
CA ALA A 34 -5.47 6.98 -8.91
C ALA A 34 -5.78 6.36 -10.27
N PRO A 35 -6.12 7.17 -11.29
CA PRO A 35 -6.43 6.64 -12.61
C PRO A 35 -5.25 5.85 -13.20
N GLY A 36 -5.53 4.67 -13.75
CA GLY A 36 -4.55 3.86 -14.47
C GLY A 36 -3.52 3.13 -13.62
N VAL A 37 -3.56 3.27 -12.30
CA VAL A 37 -2.61 2.59 -11.40
C VAL A 37 -3.05 1.15 -11.11
N GLY A 38 -4.34 0.88 -11.12
CA GLY A 38 -4.86 -0.45 -10.86
C GLY A 38 -5.00 -0.79 -9.39
N LEU A 39 -5.13 0.21 -8.54
CA LEU A 39 -5.39 0.05 -7.10
C LEU A 39 -6.77 0.62 -6.77
N SER A 40 -7.56 -0.15 -6.03
CA SER A 40 -8.85 0.29 -5.50
C SER A 40 -8.95 -0.02 -4.03
N THR A 41 -9.81 0.72 -3.34
CA THR A 41 -10.07 0.51 -1.92
C THR A 41 -11.57 0.51 -1.66
N GLY A 42 -12.00 -0.16 -0.60
CA GLY A 42 -13.39 -0.22 -0.17
C GLY A 42 -13.53 -0.99 1.13
N ASP A 43 -14.76 -1.13 1.61
CA ASP A 43 -15.04 -1.75 2.90
C ASP A 43 -15.61 -3.17 2.78
N THR A 44 -15.90 -3.63 1.57
CA THR A 44 -16.48 -4.94 1.30
C THR A 44 -15.38 -5.92 0.88
N SER A 45 -15.32 -7.09 1.51
CA SER A 45 -14.32 -8.10 1.20
C SER A 45 -14.77 -9.00 0.05
N VAL A 46 -14.71 -8.48 -1.17
CA VAL A 46 -15.09 -9.21 -2.39
C VAL A 46 -13.83 -9.73 -3.07
N ASP A 47 -13.83 -11.00 -3.48
CA ASP A 47 -12.77 -11.57 -4.30
C ASP A 47 -13.02 -11.32 -5.77
N LEU A 48 -11.98 -10.87 -6.47
CA LEU A 48 -12.02 -10.68 -7.91
C LEU A 48 -10.95 -11.56 -8.56
N PRO A 49 -11.27 -12.31 -9.63
CA PRO A 49 -10.31 -13.24 -10.23
C PRO A 49 -9.12 -12.54 -10.89
N TRP A 50 -9.21 -11.24 -11.20
CA TRP A 50 -8.17 -10.48 -11.87
C TRP A 50 -7.45 -9.50 -10.94
N ALA A 51 -7.64 -9.62 -9.64
CA ALA A 51 -7.02 -8.72 -8.67
C ALA A 51 -6.67 -9.45 -7.39
N ARG A 52 -5.58 -9.03 -6.76
CA ARG A 52 -5.24 -9.47 -5.41
C ARG A 52 -5.96 -8.58 -4.40
N ARG A 53 -6.50 -9.21 -3.38
CA ARG A 53 -7.15 -8.52 -2.27
C ARG A 53 -6.25 -8.56 -1.04
N TYR A 54 -6.14 -7.43 -0.36
CA TYR A 54 -5.38 -7.32 0.89
C TYR A 54 -6.23 -6.61 1.93
N ALA A 55 -6.16 -7.08 3.17
CA ALA A 55 -6.68 -6.30 4.29
C ALA A 55 -5.70 -5.15 4.58
N ILE A 56 -6.23 -3.97 4.81
CA ILE A 56 -5.42 -2.81 5.19
C ILE A 56 -5.30 -2.78 6.70
N LEU A 57 -4.08 -2.95 7.21
CA LEU A 57 -3.80 -2.89 8.64
C LEU A 57 -3.67 -1.47 9.14
N ASP A 58 -2.97 -0.63 8.37
CA ASP A 58 -2.75 0.76 8.73
C ASP A 58 -2.26 1.52 7.49
N ALA A 59 -2.24 2.82 7.57
CA ALA A 59 -1.69 3.69 6.55
C ALA A 59 -1.03 4.89 7.23
N MET A 60 0.07 5.36 6.64
CA MET A 60 0.86 6.44 7.20
C MET A 60 1.56 7.21 6.08
N PRO A 61 2.01 8.44 6.32
CA PRO A 61 2.83 9.14 5.34
C PRO A 61 4.08 8.31 5.00
N ALA A 62 4.46 8.27 3.72
CA ALA A 62 5.64 7.53 3.28
C ALA A 62 6.91 8.30 3.63
N ARG A 63 7.16 8.45 4.91
CA ARG A 63 8.36 9.07 5.47
C ARG A 63 9.16 8.03 6.23
N PRO A 64 10.45 7.90 5.97
CA PRO A 64 11.25 6.84 6.60
C PRO A 64 11.19 6.82 8.12
N LYS A 65 11.19 7.98 8.77
CA LYS A 65 11.11 8.04 10.23
C LYS A 65 9.77 7.55 10.77
N VAL A 66 8.67 7.91 10.10
CA VAL A 66 7.32 7.48 10.50
C VAL A 66 7.18 5.98 10.33
N VAL A 67 7.61 5.48 9.17
CA VAL A 67 7.54 4.05 8.85
C VAL A 67 8.42 3.24 9.81
N ARG A 68 9.63 3.71 10.10
CA ARG A 68 10.52 3.04 11.04
C ARG A 68 9.89 2.91 12.43
N ALA A 69 9.28 3.99 12.93
CA ALA A 69 8.62 3.96 14.24
C ALA A 69 7.48 2.95 14.27
N TRP A 70 6.68 2.91 13.20
CA TRP A 70 5.58 1.96 13.08
C TRP A 70 6.09 0.51 13.06
N LEU A 71 7.12 0.24 12.26
CA LEU A 71 7.71 -1.10 12.16
C LEU A 71 8.32 -1.57 13.47
N ARG A 72 9.05 -0.70 14.15
CA ARG A 72 9.65 -1.00 15.45
C ARG A 72 8.60 -1.25 16.51
N GLY A 73 7.53 -0.46 16.51
CA GLY A 73 6.44 -0.63 17.44
C GLY A 73 5.71 -1.97 17.30
N ARG A 74 5.79 -2.58 16.12
CA ARG A 74 5.18 -3.88 15.83
C ARG A 74 6.20 -5.03 15.85
N GLY A 75 7.44 -4.77 16.22
CA GLY A 75 8.46 -5.81 16.30
C GLY A 75 8.86 -6.40 14.96
N VAL A 76 8.80 -5.62 13.89
CA VAL A 76 9.10 -6.09 12.53
C VAL A 76 10.61 -6.16 12.33
N GLY A 77 11.09 -7.28 11.77
CA GLY A 77 12.48 -7.45 11.35
C GLY A 77 12.60 -7.68 9.84
N ALA A 78 11.60 -8.28 9.22
CA ALA A 78 11.58 -8.53 7.79
C ALA A 78 10.52 -7.65 7.12
N LEU A 79 10.96 -6.78 6.21
CA LEU A 79 10.11 -5.81 5.52
C LEU A 79 10.10 -6.09 4.03
N THR A 80 8.91 -6.28 3.48
CA THR A 80 8.68 -6.31 2.04
C THR A 80 8.08 -4.97 1.62
N LEU A 81 8.73 -4.31 0.66
CA LEU A 81 8.24 -3.07 0.08
C LEU A 81 7.74 -3.33 -1.33
N LYS A 82 6.51 -2.91 -1.58
CA LYS A 82 5.91 -2.87 -2.91
C LYS A 82 5.76 -1.41 -3.30
N LYS A 83 5.82 -1.11 -4.59
CA LYS A 83 5.59 0.23 -5.09
C LYS A 83 4.60 0.20 -6.24
N ARG A 84 3.60 1.07 -6.19
CA ARG A 84 2.66 1.24 -7.30
C ARG A 84 2.03 2.62 -7.21
N GLY A 85 2.24 3.41 -8.26
CA GLY A 85 1.68 4.76 -8.29
C GLY A 85 2.39 5.76 -7.38
N ALA A 86 3.67 5.55 -7.09
CA ALA A 86 4.49 6.47 -6.32
C ALA A 86 5.80 6.71 -7.05
N SER A 87 6.40 7.87 -6.82
CA SER A 87 7.70 8.23 -7.41
C SER A 87 8.88 7.89 -6.50
N LEU A 88 8.64 7.21 -5.40
CA LEU A 88 9.67 6.80 -4.45
C LEU A 88 10.45 5.60 -4.95
N ASP A 89 11.77 5.59 -4.71
CA ASP A 89 12.61 4.43 -4.96
C ASP A 89 12.55 3.51 -3.73
N PRO A 90 12.03 2.27 -3.87
CA PRO A 90 11.91 1.37 -2.72
C PRO A 90 13.23 1.02 -2.06
N ASP A 91 14.30 0.85 -2.84
CA ASP A 91 15.62 0.50 -2.28
C ASP A 91 16.17 1.64 -1.44
N ARG A 92 16.06 2.87 -1.93
CA ARG A 92 16.47 4.05 -1.18
C ARG A 92 15.62 4.23 0.06
N PHE A 93 14.31 4.04 -0.07
CA PHE A 93 13.39 4.13 1.06
C PHE A 93 13.77 3.13 2.16
N ARG A 94 14.06 1.89 1.76
CA ARG A 94 14.50 0.84 2.70
C ARG A 94 15.78 1.24 3.42
N GLN A 95 16.75 1.82 2.71
CA GLN A 95 18.00 2.29 3.31
C GLN A 95 17.74 3.39 4.34
N GLU A 96 16.83 4.31 4.02
CA GLU A 96 16.49 5.42 4.92
C GLU A 96 15.68 4.97 6.14
N VAL A 97 14.86 3.93 6.01
CA VAL A 97 14.18 3.30 7.15
C VAL A 97 15.22 2.69 8.10
N GLY A 98 16.26 2.10 7.54
CA GLY A 98 17.36 1.54 8.28
C GLY A 98 17.13 0.13 8.75
N LYS A 99 18.06 -0.36 9.57
CA LYS A 99 18.07 -1.74 10.04
C LYS A 99 16.94 -1.99 11.03
N LEU A 100 16.28 -3.14 10.84
CA LEU A 100 15.22 -3.62 11.73
C LEU A 100 15.72 -4.88 12.43
N SER A 101 15.37 -5.04 13.70
CA SER A 101 15.88 -6.15 14.52
C SER A 101 14.80 -7.02 15.14
N GLY A 102 13.53 -6.80 14.81
CA GLY A 102 12.44 -7.62 15.30
C GLY A 102 12.37 -9.00 14.65
N SER A 103 11.44 -9.82 15.09
CA SER A 103 11.20 -11.15 14.52
C SER A 103 9.96 -11.21 13.62
N GLY A 104 9.15 -10.16 13.59
CA GLY A 104 7.93 -10.11 12.78
C GLY A 104 8.19 -9.74 11.34
N GLU A 105 7.16 -9.88 10.53
CA GLU A 105 7.17 -9.53 9.11
C GLU A 105 6.13 -8.47 8.82
N ALA A 106 6.38 -7.65 7.81
CA ALA A 106 5.40 -6.67 7.32
C ALA A 106 5.56 -6.46 5.82
N THR A 107 4.44 -6.16 5.18
CA THR A 107 4.40 -5.75 3.78
C THR A 107 3.83 -4.35 3.73
N LEU A 108 4.57 -3.43 3.12
CA LEU A 108 4.14 -2.06 2.90
C LEU A 108 4.04 -1.77 1.42
N LEU A 109 2.95 -1.15 1.02
CA LEU A 109 2.77 -0.66 -0.34
C LEU A 109 3.00 0.84 -0.34
N LEU A 110 3.98 1.30 -1.13
CA LEU A 110 4.25 2.72 -1.34
C LEU A 110 3.43 3.18 -2.53
N THR A 111 2.53 4.10 -2.31
CA THR A 111 1.63 4.62 -3.33
C THR A 111 1.28 6.08 -3.05
N THR A 112 0.34 6.61 -3.81
CA THR A 112 -0.17 7.97 -3.61
C THR A 112 -1.66 7.89 -3.32
N VAL A 113 -2.09 8.50 -2.23
CA VAL A 113 -3.48 8.57 -1.82
C VAL A 113 -3.85 10.03 -1.60
N GLY A 114 -4.84 10.54 -2.33
CA GLY A 114 -5.22 11.93 -2.24
C GLY A 114 -4.08 12.90 -2.53
N GLY A 115 -3.17 12.55 -3.44
CA GLY A 115 -2.00 13.34 -3.79
C GLY A 115 -0.85 13.27 -2.79
N ILE A 116 -0.95 12.43 -1.77
CA ILE A 116 0.04 12.30 -0.70
C ILE A 116 0.75 10.95 -0.79
N ALA A 117 2.08 10.97 -0.79
CA ALA A 117 2.87 9.74 -0.75
C ALA A 117 2.58 8.99 0.55
N THR A 118 2.11 7.77 0.43
CA THR A 118 1.54 6.99 1.53
C THR A 118 2.13 5.59 1.56
N ALA A 119 2.40 5.08 2.76
CA ALA A 119 2.76 3.69 2.98
C ALA A 119 1.54 2.98 3.59
N ILE A 120 1.06 1.95 2.90
CA ILE A 120 -0.10 1.16 3.34
C ILE A 120 0.40 -0.18 3.84
N ALA A 121 0.12 -0.49 5.10
CA ALA A 121 0.46 -1.79 5.68
C ALA A 121 -0.60 -2.81 5.30
N LEU A 122 -0.18 -3.88 4.66
CA LEU A 122 -1.04 -4.93 4.14
C LEU A 122 -0.89 -6.22 4.92
N ASP A 123 -1.98 -6.93 5.02
CA ASP A 123 -1.99 -8.29 5.58
C ASP A 123 -2.07 -9.32 4.47
#